data_2c3ba50fa43a8609dfceadf87734ea25
#
_entry.id   2c3ba50fa43a8609dfceadf87734ea25
#
_cell.length_a   1.000
_cell.length_b   1.000
_cell.length_c   1.000
_cell.angle_alpha   90.00
_cell.angle_beta   90.00
_cell.angle_gamma   90.00
#
_symmetry.space_group_name_H-M   'P 1'
#
loop_
_entity.id
_entity.type
_entity.pdbx_description
1 polymer ?
#
loop_
_entity_poly.entity_id
_entity_poly.type
_entity_poly.pdbx_seq_one_letter_code
_entity_poly.pdbx_strand_id
1 'polypeptide(L)'
;MRKRKILVLSITIVAIALILETCILRYVNEKNAQTTSNVLLDRVIAVLDKNESSEERFVKSLKDDYIVRAKAISYIVDAKPEVEYDIDELQKIASLMSVDEIHLIDETGTIYSGSIPKYFGYSFDSGEQMAFFKQMLNNYDLTLCQDVTPNTAEAKEMMYAITWNESKTHMVQVGITPKRLLKELKQNQISNVVADMPVYKGMEIYVVNSKTKIIEGATDKNKIGKKILNSNKNYQYITRKHGNYNVSVSISESMFSQNNIVAILIVGIYLTLASCLLVLMLSRVLKEKYEKEKYMYTSNTDGLTKCFNRRAYDSDMEKLDLNTEWAYISLDLNGLKQANDSLGHSAGDELICAASNCMKFAFASYGKIYRIGGDEFVVWIQNSVSNLDSILQVFDATIHEWHGKYSNSISVSYGVVKSSEKSFDSVQEISKLAD
;
A
#
# COMPACT_ATOMS: atom_id res chain seq x y z
N MET A 1 -36.12 5.60 -12.34
CA MET A 1 -35.21 6.58 -11.70
C MET A 1 -34.37 6.00 -10.56
N ARG A 2 -34.95 5.29 -9.60
CA ARG A 2 -34.24 4.75 -8.39
C ARG A 2 -33.10 3.76 -8.73
N LYS A 3 -33.30 2.79 -9.65
CA LYS A 3 -32.28 1.82 -10.10
C LYS A 3 -31.04 2.49 -10.73
N ARG A 4 -31.25 3.52 -11.55
CA ARG A 4 -30.15 4.29 -12.18
C ARG A 4 -29.30 5.05 -11.13
N LYS A 5 -29.93 5.61 -10.09
CA LYS A 5 -29.21 6.27 -8.97
C LYS A 5 -28.37 5.27 -8.20
N ILE A 6 -28.87 4.07 -7.90
CA ILE A 6 -28.13 3.02 -7.19
C ILE A 6 -26.93 2.56 -8.01
N LEU A 7 -27.10 2.33 -9.30
CA LEU A 7 -26.01 1.94 -10.20
C LEU A 7 -24.92 3.03 -10.26
N VAL A 8 -25.28 4.30 -10.43
CA VAL A 8 -24.34 5.41 -10.44
C VAL A 8 -23.57 5.49 -9.12
N LEU A 9 -24.26 5.40 -7.98
CA LEU A 9 -23.63 5.41 -6.66
C LEU A 9 -22.64 4.26 -6.49
N SER A 10 -23.01 3.05 -6.92
CA SER A 10 -22.14 1.87 -6.87
C SER A 10 -20.87 2.06 -7.72
N ILE A 11 -21.00 2.55 -8.96
CA ILE A 11 -19.84 2.84 -9.82
C ILE A 11 -18.93 3.90 -9.19
N THR A 12 -19.51 4.94 -8.60
CA THR A 12 -18.75 6.00 -7.92
C THR A 12 -17.96 5.46 -6.72
N ILE A 13 -18.57 4.59 -5.91
CA ILE A 13 -17.89 3.96 -4.76
C ILE A 13 -16.72 3.09 -5.22
N VAL A 14 -16.91 2.26 -6.26
CA VAL A 14 -15.85 1.42 -6.84
C VAL A 14 -14.70 2.30 -7.37
N ALA A 15 -15.01 3.37 -8.09
CA ALA A 15 -14.00 4.28 -8.62
C ALA A 15 -13.17 4.96 -7.50
N ILE A 16 -13.84 5.43 -6.44
CA ILE A 16 -13.16 6.01 -5.27
C ILE A 16 -12.27 4.96 -4.57
N ALA A 17 -12.76 3.74 -4.39
CA ALA A 17 -11.99 2.67 -3.77
C ALA A 17 -10.73 2.31 -4.58
N LEU A 18 -10.81 2.25 -5.91
CA LEU A 18 -9.65 2.01 -6.78
C LEU A 18 -8.62 3.15 -6.74
N ILE A 19 -9.07 4.40 -6.69
CA ILE A 19 -8.18 5.56 -6.54
C ILE A 19 -7.45 5.48 -5.19
N LEU A 20 -8.19 5.20 -4.11
CA LEU A 20 -7.63 5.09 -2.77
C LEU A 20 -6.59 3.94 -2.68
N GLU A 21 -6.91 2.79 -3.25
CA GLU A 21 -5.98 1.65 -3.37
C GLU A 21 -4.70 2.04 -4.09
N THR A 22 -4.81 2.72 -5.23
CA THR A 22 -3.65 3.17 -6.02
C THR A 22 -2.75 4.09 -5.19
N CYS A 23 -3.34 5.03 -4.44
CA CYS A 23 -2.62 5.94 -3.55
C CYS A 23 -1.92 5.18 -2.40
N ILE A 24 -2.60 4.22 -1.78
CA ILE A 24 -2.04 3.41 -0.68
C ILE A 24 -0.88 2.56 -1.20
N LEU A 25 -1.05 1.85 -2.32
CA LEU A 25 0.00 1.03 -2.91
C LEU A 25 1.23 1.87 -3.27
N ARG A 26 1.04 3.06 -3.84
CA ARG A 26 2.13 3.98 -4.15
C ARG A 26 2.87 4.40 -2.89
N TYR A 27 2.16 4.82 -1.86
CA TYR A 27 2.75 5.21 -0.57
C TYR A 27 3.54 4.07 0.09
N VAL A 28 2.97 2.87 0.16
CA VAL A 28 3.62 1.68 0.74
C VAL A 28 4.88 1.32 -0.03
N ASN A 29 4.82 1.33 -1.36
CA ASN A 29 5.97 1.01 -2.21
C ASN A 29 7.09 2.05 -2.08
N GLU A 30 6.78 3.35 -2.04
CA GLU A 30 7.77 4.41 -1.81
C GLU A 30 8.45 4.22 -0.45
N LYS A 31 7.68 3.94 0.60
CA LYS A 31 8.22 3.71 1.94
C LYS A 31 9.09 2.45 2.01
N ASN A 32 8.65 1.36 1.41
CA ASN A 32 9.43 0.13 1.33
C ASN A 32 10.74 0.33 0.54
N ALA A 33 10.68 1.06 -0.56
CA ALA A 33 11.86 1.40 -1.37
C ALA A 33 12.86 2.24 -0.57
N GLN A 34 12.41 3.26 0.16
CA GLN A 34 13.25 4.05 1.04
C GLN A 34 13.90 3.21 2.13
N THR A 35 13.14 2.35 2.79
CA THR A 35 13.65 1.45 3.83
C THR A 35 14.70 0.50 3.26
N THR A 36 14.39 -0.16 2.14
CA THR A 36 15.31 -1.08 1.47
C THR A 36 16.58 -0.38 1.01
N SER A 37 16.47 0.83 0.45
CA SER A 37 17.63 1.61 0.02
C SER A 37 18.52 2.02 1.19
N ASN A 38 17.94 2.41 2.33
CA ASN A 38 18.72 2.72 3.52
C ASN A 38 19.48 1.49 4.04
N VAL A 39 18.84 0.32 4.07
CA VAL A 39 19.51 -0.95 4.44
C VAL A 39 20.65 -1.29 3.47
N LEU A 40 20.44 -1.09 2.16
CA LEU A 40 21.49 -1.29 1.16
C LEU A 40 22.64 -0.29 1.35
N LEU A 41 22.36 1.00 1.61
CA LEU A 41 23.37 2.01 1.90
C LEU A 41 24.19 1.66 3.14
N ASP A 42 23.54 1.27 4.24
CA ASP A 42 24.21 0.84 5.47
C ASP A 42 25.14 -0.34 5.20
N ARG A 43 24.65 -1.32 4.42
CA ARG A 43 25.46 -2.51 4.05
C ARG A 43 26.66 -2.14 3.18
N VAL A 44 26.47 -1.28 2.18
CA VAL A 44 27.59 -0.82 1.32
C VAL A 44 28.65 -0.11 2.16
N ILE A 45 28.23 0.84 2.99
CA ILE A 45 29.12 1.59 3.86
C ILE A 45 29.89 0.65 4.81
N ALA A 46 29.19 -0.28 5.47
CA ALA A 46 29.82 -1.25 6.36
C ALA A 46 30.84 -2.15 5.65
N VAL A 47 30.59 -2.52 4.38
CA VAL A 47 31.56 -3.29 3.59
C VAL A 47 32.76 -2.46 3.19
N LEU A 48 32.57 -1.18 2.82
CA LEU A 48 33.67 -0.26 2.51
C LEU A 48 34.55 -0.06 3.74
N ASP A 49 33.97 0.23 4.91
CA ASP A 49 34.72 0.38 6.18
C ASP A 49 35.48 -0.89 6.58
N LYS A 50 34.84 -2.05 6.41
CA LYS A 50 35.47 -3.34 6.69
C LYS A 50 36.64 -3.60 5.75
N ASN A 51 36.53 -3.26 4.47
CA ASN A 51 37.60 -3.44 3.51
C ASN A 51 38.78 -2.54 3.85
N GLU A 52 38.54 -1.24 4.10
CA GLU A 52 39.58 -0.30 4.49
C GLU A 52 40.32 -0.77 5.75
N SER A 53 39.59 -1.10 6.82
CA SER A 53 40.20 -1.59 8.06
C SER A 53 40.90 -2.94 7.93
N SER A 54 40.46 -3.78 7.00
CA SER A 54 41.11 -5.07 6.74
C SER A 54 42.39 -4.90 5.95
N GLU A 55 42.40 -3.97 4.99
CA GLU A 55 43.56 -3.60 4.21
C GLU A 55 44.66 -3.01 5.11
N GLU A 56 44.35 -2.03 5.97
CA GLU A 56 45.30 -1.46 6.93
C GLU A 56 45.93 -2.53 7.83
N ARG A 57 45.13 -3.44 8.41
CA ARG A 57 45.63 -4.54 9.22
C ARG A 57 46.51 -5.50 8.45
N PHE A 58 46.15 -5.81 7.20
CA PHE A 58 46.92 -6.71 6.35
C PHE A 58 48.26 -6.07 5.97
N VAL A 59 48.26 -4.80 5.55
CA VAL A 59 49.52 -4.04 5.26
C VAL A 59 50.39 -3.98 6.48
N LYS A 60 49.84 -3.69 7.66
CA LYS A 60 50.63 -3.65 8.94
C LYS A 60 51.26 -5.02 9.22
N SER A 61 50.47 -6.10 9.13
CA SER A 61 50.97 -7.46 9.36
C SER A 61 52.09 -7.86 8.38
N LEU A 62 52.00 -7.46 7.12
CA LEU A 62 53.08 -7.66 6.14
C LEU A 62 54.34 -6.87 6.46
N LYS A 63 54.20 -5.62 6.86
CA LYS A 63 55.35 -4.78 7.27
C LYS A 63 56.05 -5.40 8.47
N ASP A 64 55.32 -5.84 9.48
CA ASP A 64 55.88 -6.51 10.66
C ASP A 64 56.63 -7.79 10.28
N ASP A 65 56.07 -8.62 9.40
CA ASP A 65 56.67 -9.86 8.87
C ASP A 65 57.95 -9.56 8.10
N TYR A 66 57.98 -8.49 7.27
CA TYR A 66 59.13 -8.14 6.48
C TYR A 66 60.27 -7.59 7.36
N ILE A 67 59.96 -6.86 8.41
CA ILE A 67 60.95 -6.42 9.43
C ILE A 67 61.54 -7.63 10.15
N VAL A 68 60.74 -8.65 10.49
CA VAL A 68 61.24 -9.88 11.12
C VAL A 68 62.22 -10.59 10.19
N ARG A 69 61.93 -10.65 8.86
CA ARG A 69 62.86 -11.24 7.88
C ARG A 69 64.16 -10.49 7.75
N ALA A 70 64.10 -9.13 7.74
CA ALA A 70 65.29 -8.29 7.74
C ALA A 70 66.16 -8.54 9.00
N LYS A 71 65.55 -8.65 10.18
CA LYS A 71 66.25 -9.00 11.43
C LYS A 71 66.87 -10.39 11.40
N ALA A 72 66.14 -11.38 10.86
CA ALA A 72 66.65 -12.74 10.74
C ALA A 72 67.84 -12.80 9.80
N ILE A 73 67.81 -12.11 8.67
CA ILE A 73 68.93 -12.01 7.73
C ILE A 73 70.10 -11.29 8.36
N SER A 74 69.89 -10.19 9.09
CA SER A 74 70.88 -9.48 9.86
C SER A 74 71.60 -10.37 10.84
N TYR A 75 70.86 -11.19 11.59
CA TYR A 75 71.44 -12.19 12.49
C TYR A 75 72.26 -13.24 11.75
N ILE A 76 71.83 -13.72 10.59
CA ILE A 76 72.60 -14.67 9.76
C ILE A 76 73.90 -14.08 9.30
N VAL A 77 73.89 -12.83 8.82
CA VAL A 77 75.11 -12.14 8.34
C VAL A 77 76.07 -11.89 9.46
N ASP A 78 75.59 -11.43 10.65
CA ASP A 78 76.41 -11.24 11.83
C ASP A 78 77.02 -12.54 12.33
N ALA A 79 76.26 -13.68 12.29
CA ALA A 79 76.74 -14.99 12.71
C ALA A 79 77.73 -15.64 11.74
N LYS A 80 77.72 -15.22 10.44
CA LYS A 80 78.55 -15.75 9.37
C LYS A 80 79.14 -14.58 8.54
N PRO A 81 80.15 -13.89 8.97
CA PRO A 81 80.70 -12.73 8.27
C PRO A 81 81.21 -13.00 6.86
N GLU A 82 81.56 -14.24 6.54
CA GLU A 82 81.92 -14.65 5.18
C GLU A 82 80.82 -14.48 4.15
N VAL A 83 79.53 -14.49 4.60
CA VAL A 83 78.37 -14.33 3.76
C VAL A 83 78.20 -12.89 3.26
N GLU A 84 78.72 -11.93 3.96
CA GLU A 84 78.58 -10.48 3.72
C GLU A 84 78.94 -10.08 2.28
N TYR A 85 79.94 -10.70 1.71
CA TYR A 85 80.42 -10.46 0.34
C TYR A 85 80.15 -11.60 -0.66
N ASP A 86 79.52 -12.70 -0.20
CA ASP A 86 79.16 -13.84 -1.05
C ASP A 86 77.77 -13.67 -1.65
N ILE A 87 77.75 -13.19 -2.91
CA ILE A 87 76.52 -12.91 -3.65
C ILE A 87 75.65 -14.18 -3.80
N ASP A 88 76.26 -15.33 -4.09
CA ASP A 88 75.51 -16.59 -4.33
C ASP A 88 74.89 -17.08 -3.02
N GLU A 89 75.59 -16.95 -1.89
CA GLU A 89 75.04 -17.32 -0.59
C GLU A 89 73.93 -16.35 -0.15
N LEU A 90 74.10 -15.04 -0.38
CA LEU A 90 73.03 -14.03 -0.12
C LEU A 90 71.80 -14.28 -0.98
N GLN A 91 71.93 -14.76 -2.22
CA GLN A 91 70.83 -15.16 -3.07
C GLN A 91 70.11 -16.40 -2.53
N LYS A 92 70.82 -17.39 -2.00
CA LYS A 92 70.21 -18.56 -1.35
C LYS A 92 69.48 -18.16 -0.08
N ILE A 93 70.06 -17.27 0.73
CA ILE A 93 69.39 -16.74 1.93
C ILE A 93 68.12 -15.97 1.55
N ALA A 94 68.17 -15.13 0.50
CA ALA A 94 67.01 -14.43 -0.01
C ALA A 94 65.87 -15.42 -0.41
N SER A 95 66.27 -16.50 -1.13
CA SER A 95 65.30 -17.53 -1.51
C SER A 95 64.68 -18.25 -0.29
N LEU A 96 65.50 -18.66 0.67
CA LEU A 96 65.07 -19.34 1.89
C LEU A 96 64.12 -18.44 2.73
N MET A 97 64.44 -17.16 2.82
CA MET A 97 63.65 -16.16 3.58
C MET A 97 62.49 -15.62 2.77
N SER A 98 62.28 -16.08 1.54
CA SER A 98 61.22 -15.62 0.63
C SER A 98 61.22 -14.11 0.45
N VAL A 99 62.40 -13.51 0.27
CA VAL A 99 62.60 -12.14 -0.14
C VAL A 99 63.24 -12.10 -1.55
N ASP A 100 62.93 -11.04 -2.31
CA ASP A 100 63.48 -10.91 -3.67
C ASP A 100 64.89 -10.34 -3.69
N GLU A 101 65.22 -9.47 -2.72
CA GLU A 101 66.45 -8.72 -2.66
C GLU A 101 66.95 -8.60 -1.21
N ILE A 102 68.28 -8.65 -1.04
CA ILE A 102 69.00 -8.32 0.21
C ILE A 102 70.00 -7.25 -0.15
N HIS A 103 70.00 -6.16 0.61
CA HIS A 103 70.99 -5.07 0.52
C HIS A 103 71.65 -4.93 1.87
N LEU A 104 73.00 -4.88 1.88
CA LEU A 104 73.80 -4.48 3.02
C LEU A 104 74.23 -3.04 2.80
N ILE A 105 73.90 -2.19 3.80
CA ILE A 105 74.01 -0.74 3.70
C ILE A 105 74.92 -0.25 4.84
N ASP A 106 75.91 0.55 4.51
CA ASP A 106 76.86 1.07 5.46
C ASP A 106 76.30 2.21 6.32
N GLU A 107 77.11 2.71 7.25
CA GLU A 107 76.74 3.83 8.16
C GLU A 107 76.43 5.13 7.42
N THR A 108 76.90 5.29 6.16
CA THR A 108 76.59 6.45 5.32
C THR A 108 75.27 6.31 4.55
N GLY A 109 74.67 5.15 4.59
CA GLY A 109 73.41 4.84 3.85
C GLY A 109 73.67 4.36 2.44
N THR A 110 74.87 3.88 2.14
CA THR A 110 75.27 3.36 0.79
C THR A 110 75.20 1.84 0.75
N ILE A 111 74.64 1.27 -0.29
CA ILE A 111 74.62 -0.18 -0.54
C ILE A 111 75.99 -0.61 -0.97
N TYR A 112 76.68 -1.33 -0.10
CA TYR A 112 78.06 -1.82 -0.39
C TYR A 112 78.08 -3.31 -0.77
N SER A 113 77.09 -4.08 -0.36
CA SER A 113 76.96 -5.49 -0.71
C SER A 113 75.48 -5.92 -0.77
N GLY A 114 75.21 -7.13 -1.22
CA GLY A 114 73.85 -7.65 -1.31
C GLY A 114 73.69 -8.76 -2.34
N SER A 115 72.45 -9.28 -2.44
CA SER A 115 72.10 -10.33 -3.39
C SER A 115 72.00 -9.87 -4.85
N ILE A 116 71.98 -8.53 -5.07
CA ILE A 116 71.78 -7.93 -6.41
C ILE A 116 72.89 -6.89 -6.69
N PRO A 117 73.95 -7.27 -7.38
CA PRO A 117 75.15 -6.40 -7.60
C PRO A 117 74.89 -5.08 -8.31
N LYS A 118 73.87 -5.01 -9.17
CA LYS A 118 73.52 -3.81 -9.93
C LYS A 118 73.12 -2.60 -9.06
N TYR A 119 72.79 -2.82 -7.77
CA TYR A 119 72.39 -1.77 -6.82
C TYR A 119 73.58 -1.27 -5.95
N PHE A 120 74.76 -1.87 -6.06
CA PHE A 120 75.92 -1.41 -5.29
C PHE A 120 76.26 0.02 -5.65
N GLY A 121 76.50 0.85 -4.65
CA GLY A 121 76.74 2.28 -4.76
C GLY A 121 75.47 3.14 -4.75
N TYR A 122 74.29 2.58 -4.80
CA TYR A 122 73.09 3.37 -4.51
C TYR A 122 73.08 3.76 -3.04
N SER A 123 72.67 5.01 -2.77
CA SER A 123 72.57 5.55 -1.39
C SER A 123 71.18 6.07 -1.10
N PHE A 124 71.00 6.47 0.14
CA PHE A 124 69.72 7.13 0.55
C PHE A 124 69.47 8.47 -0.16
N ASP A 125 70.43 8.99 -0.93
CA ASP A 125 70.32 10.17 -1.78
C ASP A 125 69.98 9.83 -3.25
N SER A 126 69.96 8.57 -3.60
CA SER A 126 69.76 8.13 -5.01
C SER A 126 68.36 8.30 -5.58
N GLY A 127 67.37 8.68 -4.77
CA GLY A 127 65.99 8.91 -5.22
C GLY A 127 65.00 8.97 -4.05
N GLU A 128 63.75 9.37 -4.33
CA GLU A 128 62.73 9.56 -3.30
C GLU A 128 62.43 8.27 -2.50
N GLN A 129 62.43 7.13 -3.16
CA GLN A 129 62.21 5.84 -2.53
C GLN A 129 63.32 5.51 -1.53
N MET A 130 64.56 5.73 -1.86
CA MET A 130 65.70 5.53 -0.97
C MET A 130 65.76 6.56 0.14
N ALA A 131 65.39 7.82 -0.12
CA ALA A 131 65.40 8.92 0.85
C ALA A 131 64.45 8.68 2.07
N PHE A 132 63.41 7.80 1.91
CA PHE A 132 62.55 7.37 3.02
C PHE A 132 63.37 6.81 4.19
N PHE A 133 64.50 6.15 3.94
CA PHE A 133 65.33 5.46 4.92
C PHE A 133 66.41 6.36 5.56
N LYS A 134 66.54 7.61 5.17
CA LYS A 134 67.50 8.57 5.77
C LYS A 134 67.38 8.69 7.28
N GLN A 135 66.19 8.53 7.85
CA GLN A 135 65.94 8.58 9.29
C GLN A 135 66.64 7.45 10.06
N MET A 136 67.08 6.37 9.38
CA MET A 136 67.89 5.30 9.97
C MET A 136 69.24 5.78 10.41
N LEU A 137 69.88 6.73 9.70
CA LEU A 137 71.19 7.27 10.02
C LEU A 137 71.31 7.94 11.36
N ASN A 138 70.18 8.43 11.90
CA ASN A 138 70.13 9.17 13.18
C ASN A 138 69.48 8.34 14.30
N ASN A 139 69.06 7.12 14.02
CA ASN A 139 68.34 6.28 15.00
C ASN A 139 68.68 4.80 14.81
N TYR A 140 69.59 4.29 15.64
CA TYR A 140 70.10 2.91 15.58
C TYR A 140 69.12 1.84 16.08
N ASP A 141 68.05 2.21 16.76
CA ASP A 141 67.02 1.30 17.27
C ASP A 141 65.78 1.26 16.37
N LEU A 142 65.77 2.13 15.34
CA LEU A 142 64.68 2.20 14.40
C LEU A 142 64.65 0.96 13.46
N THR A 143 63.43 0.48 13.22
CA THR A 143 63.13 -0.47 12.13
C THR A 143 62.06 0.12 11.28
N LEU A 144 62.18 0.06 9.98
CA LEU A 144 61.25 0.68 9.06
C LEU A 144 60.83 -0.35 7.99
N CYS A 145 59.54 -0.24 7.59
CA CYS A 145 59.09 -0.87 6.36
C CYS A 145 58.26 0.13 5.55
N GLN A 146 58.68 0.33 4.32
CA GLN A 146 58.06 1.25 3.38
C GLN A 146 56.76 0.64 2.83
N ASP A 147 55.77 1.48 2.48
CA ASP A 147 54.63 1.06 1.70
C ASP A 147 55.06 0.64 0.28
N VAL A 148 54.11 0.01 -0.46
CA VAL A 148 54.38 -0.32 -1.85
C VAL A 148 54.77 0.93 -2.60
N THR A 149 55.97 0.92 -3.11
CA THR A 149 56.57 2.07 -3.81
C THR A 149 57.42 1.58 -5.00
N PRO A 150 57.39 2.26 -6.16
CA PRO A 150 58.26 1.93 -7.25
C PRO A 150 59.75 2.08 -6.82
N ASN A 151 60.56 1.06 -7.03
CA ASN A 151 61.98 1.14 -6.72
C ASN A 151 62.71 2.18 -7.61
N THR A 152 63.80 2.78 -7.09
CA THR A 152 64.52 3.83 -7.78
C THR A 152 65.14 3.40 -9.11
N ALA A 153 65.52 2.16 -9.24
CA ALA A 153 66.28 1.69 -10.39
C ALA A 153 65.43 1.20 -11.59
N GLU A 154 64.25 0.56 -11.31
CA GLU A 154 63.47 -0.14 -12.32
C GLU A 154 61.99 0.26 -12.33
N ALA A 155 61.57 1.13 -11.45
CA ALA A 155 60.17 1.48 -11.20
C ALA A 155 59.25 0.28 -10.88
N LYS A 156 59.85 -0.81 -10.35
CA LYS A 156 59.11 -2.02 -9.95
C LYS A 156 58.47 -1.78 -8.61
N GLU A 157 57.20 -2.17 -8.48
CA GLU A 157 56.45 -2.07 -7.20
C GLU A 157 57.06 -3.01 -6.16
N MET A 158 57.63 -2.45 -5.11
CA MET A 158 58.35 -3.19 -4.05
C MET A 158 57.94 -2.67 -2.69
N MET A 159 58.13 -3.48 -1.66
CA MET A 159 58.17 -3.06 -0.25
C MET A 159 59.58 -3.36 0.28
N TYR A 160 60.17 -2.39 0.93
CA TYR A 160 61.49 -2.53 1.55
C TYR A 160 61.37 -2.41 3.07
N ALA A 161 61.95 -3.38 3.79
CA ALA A 161 62.11 -3.35 5.23
C ALA A 161 63.58 -3.30 5.60
N ILE A 162 63.94 -2.48 6.59
CA ILE A 162 65.32 -2.24 6.99
C ILE A 162 65.45 -2.32 8.52
N THR A 163 66.59 -2.82 8.95
CA THR A 163 66.99 -2.85 10.38
C THR A 163 68.50 -2.64 10.47
N TRP A 164 68.95 -2.06 11.59
CA TRP A 164 70.39 -2.14 11.98
C TRP A 164 70.72 -3.55 12.42
N ASN A 165 71.99 -3.96 12.21
CA ASN A 165 72.54 -5.13 12.82
C ASN A 165 72.78 -4.93 14.35
N GLU A 166 73.08 -5.99 15.10
CA GLU A 166 73.25 -5.94 16.57
C GLU A 166 74.35 -4.99 16.96
N SER A 167 75.46 -5.02 16.25
CA SER A 167 76.68 -4.20 16.50
C SER A 167 76.58 -2.78 16.00
N LYS A 168 75.50 -2.39 15.30
CA LYS A 168 75.24 -1.06 14.72
C LYS A 168 76.31 -0.60 13.71
N THR A 169 76.94 -1.55 13.00
CA THR A 169 77.97 -1.31 12.01
C THR A 169 77.43 -1.25 10.57
N HIS A 170 76.34 -1.87 10.30
CA HIS A 170 75.67 -1.83 9.02
C HIS A 170 74.15 -2.07 9.14
N MET A 171 73.42 -1.73 8.11
CA MET A 171 71.96 -2.01 8.02
C MET A 171 71.72 -3.13 7.03
N VAL A 172 70.70 -3.96 7.31
CA VAL A 172 70.16 -4.97 6.41
C VAL A 172 68.81 -4.54 5.90
N GLN A 173 68.70 -4.39 4.60
CA GLN A 173 67.44 -4.10 3.92
C GLN A 173 67.02 -5.27 3.09
N VAL A 174 65.75 -5.63 3.15
CA VAL A 174 65.14 -6.65 2.32
C VAL A 174 64.08 -6.03 1.39
N GLY A 175 64.11 -6.40 0.12
CA GLY A 175 63.12 -5.99 -0.87
C GLY A 175 62.22 -7.15 -1.26
N ILE A 176 60.93 -6.90 -1.30
CA ILE A 176 59.89 -7.91 -1.58
C ILE A 176 58.89 -7.34 -2.54
N THR A 177 58.61 -8.07 -3.62
CA THR A 177 57.48 -7.79 -4.50
C THR A 177 56.19 -8.25 -3.83
N PRO A 178 55.28 -7.35 -3.42
CA PRO A 178 54.13 -7.72 -2.61
C PRO A 178 52.96 -8.29 -3.46
N LYS A 179 53.21 -9.38 -4.22
CA LYS A 179 52.27 -9.97 -5.17
C LYS A 179 50.89 -10.25 -4.51
N ARG A 180 50.91 -10.76 -3.29
CA ARG A 180 49.68 -11.08 -2.55
C ARG A 180 48.92 -9.80 -2.16
N LEU A 181 49.62 -8.78 -1.64
CA LEU A 181 49.02 -7.49 -1.30
C LEU A 181 48.43 -6.81 -2.55
N LEU A 182 49.19 -6.78 -3.65
CA LEU A 182 48.72 -6.18 -4.91
C LEU A 182 47.45 -6.89 -5.44
N LYS A 183 47.37 -8.20 -5.26
CA LYS A 183 46.17 -8.97 -5.62
C LYS A 183 44.98 -8.63 -4.73
N GLU A 184 45.19 -8.57 -3.40
CA GLU A 184 44.15 -8.19 -2.42
C GLU A 184 43.65 -6.75 -2.64
N LEU A 185 44.57 -5.79 -2.83
CA LEU A 185 44.24 -4.40 -3.15
C LEU A 185 43.39 -4.30 -4.42
N LYS A 186 43.71 -5.06 -5.43
CA LYS A 186 42.93 -5.11 -6.69
C LYS A 186 41.53 -5.71 -6.47
N GLN A 187 41.39 -6.75 -5.64
CA GLN A 187 40.11 -7.36 -5.34
C GLN A 187 39.23 -6.45 -4.49
N ASN A 188 39.85 -5.69 -3.58
CA ASN A 188 39.16 -4.77 -2.67
C ASN A 188 38.87 -3.39 -3.28
N GLN A 189 39.23 -3.16 -4.56
CA GLN A 189 38.83 -1.95 -5.26
C GLN A 189 37.29 -1.77 -5.19
N ILE A 190 36.87 -0.54 -4.94
CA ILE A 190 35.44 -0.16 -4.82
C ILE A 190 34.63 -0.67 -6.02
N SER A 191 35.23 -0.62 -7.23
CA SER A 191 34.63 -1.11 -8.46
C SER A 191 34.24 -2.59 -8.42
N ASN A 192 35.11 -3.42 -7.82
CA ASN A 192 34.87 -4.87 -7.73
C ASN A 192 33.89 -5.21 -6.60
N VAL A 193 34.09 -4.58 -5.46
CA VAL A 193 33.27 -4.79 -4.25
C VAL A 193 31.81 -4.43 -4.51
N VAL A 194 31.54 -3.31 -5.14
CA VAL A 194 30.19 -2.83 -5.41
C VAL A 194 29.53 -3.62 -6.55
N ALA A 195 30.31 -4.03 -7.56
CA ALA A 195 29.80 -4.80 -8.68
C ALA A 195 29.23 -6.18 -8.29
N ASP A 196 29.78 -6.77 -7.23
CA ASP A 196 29.38 -8.10 -6.75
C ASP A 196 28.29 -8.03 -5.65
N MET A 197 27.82 -6.83 -5.31
CA MET A 197 26.75 -6.67 -4.31
C MET A 197 25.39 -7.11 -4.85
N PRO A 198 24.64 -7.91 -4.09
CA PRO A 198 23.29 -8.27 -4.49
C PRO A 198 22.34 -7.08 -4.37
N VAL A 199 21.62 -6.78 -5.44
CA VAL A 199 20.58 -5.74 -5.50
C VAL A 199 19.26 -6.33 -5.99
N TYR A 200 18.16 -5.69 -5.62
CA TYR A 200 16.84 -6.05 -6.11
C TYR A 200 16.67 -5.59 -7.57
N LYS A 201 15.86 -6.32 -8.33
CA LYS A 201 15.53 -5.96 -9.71
C LYS A 201 15.01 -4.51 -9.78
N GLY A 202 15.62 -3.69 -10.62
CA GLY A 202 15.27 -2.28 -10.76
C GLY A 202 15.96 -1.34 -9.76
N MET A 203 16.88 -1.84 -8.92
CA MET A 203 17.74 -1.04 -8.08
C MET A 203 19.19 -1.15 -8.56
N GLU A 204 19.95 -0.07 -8.41
CA GLU A 204 21.38 -0.03 -8.70
C GLU A 204 22.11 0.78 -7.63
N ILE A 205 23.32 0.38 -7.30
CA ILE A 205 24.18 1.06 -6.35
C ILE A 205 25.27 1.79 -7.11
N TYR A 206 25.60 3.00 -6.66
CA TYR A 206 26.69 3.82 -7.16
C TYR A 206 27.53 4.34 -6.00
N VAL A 207 28.84 4.24 -6.17
CA VAL A 207 29.82 4.93 -5.30
C VAL A 207 30.54 5.96 -6.16
N VAL A 208 30.34 7.22 -5.84
CA VAL A 208 30.77 8.36 -6.63
C VAL A 208 31.77 9.18 -5.82
N ASN A 209 32.90 9.46 -6.38
CA ASN A 209 33.87 10.36 -5.76
C ASN A 209 33.26 11.78 -5.59
N SER A 210 33.30 12.30 -4.40
CA SER A 210 32.67 13.58 -4.07
C SER A 210 33.29 14.79 -4.78
N LYS A 211 34.58 14.69 -5.12
CA LYS A 211 35.35 15.78 -5.77
C LYS A 211 35.27 15.69 -7.29
N THR A 212 35.62 14.52 -7.86
CA THR A 212 35.69 14.33 -9.32
C THR A 212 34.34 14.09 -9.97
N LYS A 213 33.33 13.66 -9.20
CA LYS A 213 31.99 13.23 -9.66
C LYS A 213 32.04 12.01 -10.59
N ILE A 214 33.13 11.26 -10.55
CA ILE A 214 33.30 10.01 -11.30
C ILE A 214 32.72 8.84 -10.48
N ILE A 215 32.06 7.91 -11.15
CA ILE A 215 31.58 6.66 -10.57
C ILE A 215 32.77 5.72 -10.43
N GLU A 216 33.19 5.45 -9.19
CA GLU A 216 34.29 4.53 -8.89
C GLU A 216 33.81 3.10 -8.62
N GLY A 217 32.55 2.93 -8.28
CA GLY A 217 31.90 1.63 -8.13
C GLY A 217 30.43 1.67 -8.52
N ALA A 218 29.98 0.62 -9.20
CA ALA A 218 28.58 0.45 -9.54
C ALA A 218 28.25 -1.04 -9.70
N THR A 219 27.00 -1.40 -9.43
CA THR A 219 26.47 -2.75 -9.73
C THR A 219 26.37 -3.01 -11.23
N ASP A 220 26.17 -1.97 -12.05
CA ASP A 220 26.37 -2.02 -13.50
C ASP A 220 27.78 -1.56 -13.85
N LYS A 221 28.68 -2.51 -14.15
CA LYS A 221 30.10 -2.27 -14.48
C LYS A 221 30.29 -1.29 -15.64
N ASN A 222 29.33 -1.19 -16.57
CA ASN A 222 29.42 -0.28 -17.72
C ASN A 222 29.34 1.21 -17.34
N LYS A 223 28.96 1.52 -16.11
CA LYS A 223 28.83 2.88 -15.62
C LYS A 223 30.07 3.39 -14.88
N ILE A 224 30.96 2.48 -14.51
CA ILE A 224 32.23 2.81 -13.83
C ILE A 224 33.10 3.69 -14.73
N GLY A 225 33.72 4.71 -14.16
CA GLY A 225 34.56 5.69 -14.87
C GLY A 225 33.78 6.84 -15.53
N LYS A 226 32.44 6.77 -15.57
CA LYS A 226 31.61 7.83 -16.15
C LYS A 226 31.26 8.87 -15.08
N LYS A 227 31.07 10.12 -15.51
CA LYS A 227 30.48 11.15 -14.62
C LYS A 227 29.01 10.88 -14.44
N ILE A 228 28.50 11.05 -13.24
CA ILE A 228 27.05 11.10 -13.01
C ILE A 228 26.48 12.29 -13.78
N LEU A 229 25.70 12.01 -14.81
CA LEU A 229 24.85 12.99 -15.47
C LEU A 229 23.61 13.18 -14.60
N ASN A 230 23.23 14.43 -14.36
CA ASN A 230 22.11 14.85 -13.52
C ASN A 230 20.86 13.97 -13.73
N SER A 231 20.22 13.64 -12.63
CA SER A 231 19.03 12.80 -12.43
C SER A 231 18.18 12.53 -13.69
N ASN A 232 18.25 11.33 -14.17
CA ASN A 232 17.23 10.82 -15.10
C ASN A 232 15.89 10.81 -14.34
N LYS A 233 14.87 11.50 -14.84
CA LYS A 233 13.54 11.65 -14.21
C LYS A 233 12.84 10.31 -13.89
N ASN A 234 13.31 9.23 -14.51
CA ASN A 234 12.74 7.88 -14.34
C ASN A 234 13.35 7.09 -13.16
N TYR A 235 14.24 7.72 -12.36
CA TYR A 235 14.88 7.08 -11.21
C TYR A 235 14.83 7.99 -9.99
N GLN A 236 14.49 7.40 -8.86
CA GLN A 236 14.66 8.03 -7.54
C GLN A 236 16.05 7.67 -7.01
N TYR A 237 16.76 8.64 -6.41
CA TYR A 237 18.08 8.45 -5.84
C TYR A 237 18.05 8.75 -4.34
N ILE A 238 18.55 7.80 -3.55
CA ILE A 238 18.80 8.01 -2.14
C ILE A 238 20.30 7.98 -1.96
N THR A 239 20.87 9.08 -1.46
CA THR A 239 22.32 9.28 -1.37
C THR A 239 22.74 9.54 0.05
N ARG A 240 23.86 8.92 0.47
CA ARG A 240 24.52 9.19 1.75
C ARG A 240 26.00 9.50 1.51
N LYS A 241 26.51 10.54 2.17
CA LYS A 241 27.94 10.88 2.11
C LYS A 241 28.70 9.98 3.07
N HIS A 242 29.82 9.42 2.61
CA HIS A 242 30.74 8.59 3.40
C HIS A 242 32.18 8.89 2.99
N GLY A 243 32.95 9.51 3.87
CA GLY A 243 34.31 9.97 3.57
C GLY A 243 34.40 10.85 2.31
N ASN A 244 35.19 10.42 1.36
CA ASN A 244 35.37 11.07 0.06
C ASN A 244 34.33 10.62 -0.99
N TYR A 245 33.36 9.81 -0.61
CA TYR A 245 32.37 9.23 -1.51
C TYR A 245 30.94 9.67 -1.21
N ASN A 246 30.13 9.71 -2.24
CA ASN A 246 28.68 9.71 -2.16
C ASN A 246 28.19 8.32 -2.59
N VAL A 247 27.64 7.56 -1.64
CA VAL A 247 27.03 6.27 -1.91
C VAL A 247 25.56 6.50 -2.22
N SER A 248 25.10 6.04 -3.38
CA SER A 248 23.74 6.26 -3.85
C SER A 248 23.08 4.95 -4.26
N VAL A 249 21.82 4.80 -3.94
CA VAL A 249 20.95 3.75 -4.48
C VAL A 249 19.96 4.41 -5.42
N SER A 250 19.90 3.98 -6.66
CA SER A 250 18.86 4.39 -7.61
C SER A 250 17.76 3.34 -7.67
N ILE A 251 16.53 3.80 -7.81
CA ILE A 251 15.33 2.99 -7.89
C ILE A 251 14.58 3.37 -9.16
N SER A 252 14.34 2.41 -10.04
CA SER A 252 13.55 2.62 -11.25
C SER A 252 12.06 2.75 -10.93
N GLU A 253 11.38 3.78 -11.45
CA GLU A 253 9.93 3.94 -11.32
C GLU A 253 9.15 2.76 -11.94
N SER A 254 9.68 2.12 -12.96
CA SER A 254 9.07 0.94 -13.57
C SER A 254 8.93 -0.25 -12.61
N MET A 255 9.77 -0.33 -11.58
CA MET A 255 9.69 -1.36 -10.55
C MET A 255 8.35 -1.33 -9.79
N PHE A 256 7.80 -0.14 -9.57
CA PHE A 256 6.54 0.05 -8.85
C PHE A 256 5.30 -0.13 -9.72
N SER A 257 5.41 0.15 -11.04
CA SER A 257 4.25 0.14 -11.92
C SER A 257 3.77 -1.27 -12.29
N GLN A 258 4.66 -2.20 -12.58
CA GLN A 258 4.28 -3.54 -13.06
C GLN A 258 3.58 -4.39 -12.00
N ASN A 259 4.09 -4.42 -10.77
CA ASN A 259 3.47 -5.20 -9.68
C ASN A 259 2.15 -4.60 -9.21
N ASN A 260 2.01 -3.26 -9.28
CA ASN A 260 0.79 -2.57 -8.89
C ASN A 260 -0.36 -2.79 -9.88
N ILE A 261 -0.09 -2.89 -11.19
CA ILE A 261 -1.14 -3.13 -12.20
C ILE A 261 -1.88 -4.44 -11.92
N VAL A 262 -1.16 -5.52 -11.60
CA VAL A 262 -1.78 -6.82 -11.29
C VAL A 262 -2.63 -6.74 -10.02
N ALA A 263 -2.13 -6.11 -8.96
CA ALA A 263 -2.88 -5.93 -7.71
C ALA A 263 -4.14 -5.10 -7.93
N ILE A 264 -4.04 -3.97 -8.63
CA ILE A 264 -5.17 -3.09 -8.96
C ILE A 264 -6.22 -3.83 -9.79
N LEU A 265 -5.80 -4.63 -10.77
CA LEU A 265 -6.73 -5.43 -11.58
C LEU A 265 -7.47 -6.48 -10.75
N ILE A 266 -6.79 -7.20 -9.85
CA ILE A 266 -7.40 -8.21 -8.99
C ILE A 266 -8.45 -7.57 -8.06
N VAL A 267 -8.09 -6.48 -7.37
CA VAL A 267 -9.03 -5.78 -6.48
C VAL A 267 -10.16 -5.13 -7.27
N GLY A 268 -9.87 -4.56 -8.43
CA GLY A 268 -10.88 -4.01 -9.33
C GLY A 268 -11.92 -5.03 -9.78
N ILE A 269 -11.49 -6.24 -10.15
CA ILE A 269 -12.40 -7.36 -10.49
C ILE A 269 -13.23 -7.75 -9.27
N TYR A 270 -12.61 -7.89 -8.10
CA TYR A 270 -13.32 -8.23 -6.86
C TYR A 270 -14.38 -7.19 -6.49
N LEU A 271 -14.04 -5.89 -6.52
CA LEU A 271 -14.95 -4.79 -6.20
C LEU A 271 -16.12 -4.71 -7.20
N THR A 272 -15.86 -4.94 -8.50
CA THR A 272 -16.92 -4.95 -9.51
C THR A 272 -17.88 -6.13 -9.32
N LEU A 273 -17.38 -7.32 -9.01
CA LEU A 273 -18.22 -8.49 -8.70
C LEU A 273 -19.05 -8.28 -7.43
N ALA A 274 -18.43 -7.79 -6.36
CA ALA A 274 -19.13 -7.49 -5.10
C ALA A 274 -20.22 -6.43 -5.29
N SER A 275 -19.91 -5.37 -6.06
CA SER A 275 -20.88 -4.34 -6.42
C SER A 275 -22.06 -4.88 -7.22
N CYS A 276 -21.80 -5.75 -8.20
CA CYS A 276 -22.84 -6.41 -9.00
C CYS A 276 -23.77 -7.26 -8.12
N LEU A 277 -23.19 -8.07 -7.23
CA LEU A 277 -23.96 -8.87 -6.27
C LEU A 277 -24.83 -8.00 -5.36
N LEU A 278 -24.27 -6.90 -4.84
CA LEU A 278 -25.02 -5.95 -3.99
C LEU A 278 -26.23 -5.37 -4.75
N VAL A 279 -26.04 -4.93 -5.99
CA VAL A 279 -27.11 -4.38 -6.83
C VAL A 279 -28.19 -5.42 -7.09
N LEU A 280 -27.80 -6.69 -7.36
CA LEU A 280 -28.74 -7.79 -7.55
C LEU A 280 -29.54 -8.07 -6.28
N MET A 281 -28.88 -8.16 -5.11
CA MET A 281 -29.57 -8.37 -3.83
C MET A 281 -30.54 -7.23 -3.52
N LEU A 282 -30.11 -5.98 -3.68
CA LEU A 282 -30.96 -4.82 -3.44
C LEU A 282 -32.16 -4.77 -4.38
N SER A 283 -31.97 -5.15 -5.66
CA SER A 283 -33.07 -5.23 -6.64
C SER A 283 -34.11 -6.30 -6.28
N ARG A 284 -33.67 -7.45 -5.72
CA ARG A 284 -34.57 -8.48 -5.22
C ARG A 284 -35.40 -8.00 -4.03
N VAL A 285 -34.74 -7.43 -3.03
CA VAL A 285 -35.41 -6.89 -1.83
C VAL A 285 -36.45 -5.82 -2.20
N LEU A 286 -36.09 -4.91 -3.10
CA LEU A 286 -37.04 -3.89 -3.59
C LEU A 286 -38.22 -4.49 -4.36
N LYS A 287 -37.98 -5.55 -5.15
CA LYS A 287 -39.03 -6.24 -5.89
C LYS A 287 -39.99 -6.96 -4.92
N GLU A 288 -39.44 -7.70 -3.95
CA GLU A 288 -40.23 -8.38 -2.92
C GLU A 288 -41.10 -7.41 -2.11
N LYS A 289 -40.52 -6.27 -1.70
CA LYS A 289 -41.27 -5.24 -1.01
C LYS A 289 -42.42 -4.69 -1.85
N TYR A 290 -42.15 -4.39 -3.12
CA TYR A 290 -43.19 -3.91 -4.04
C TYR A 290 -44.30 -4.96 -4.28
N GLU A 291 -43.96 -6.24 -4.46
CA GLU A 291 -44.93 -7.33 -4.64
C GLU A 291 -45.76 -7.53 -3.36
N LYS A 292 -45.14 -7.42 -2.17
CA LYS A 292 -45.85 -7.50 -0.90
C LYS A 292 -46.83 -6.33 -0.72
N GLU A 293 -46.41 -5.11 -1.01
CA GLU A 293 -47.30 -3.94 -0.96
C GLU A 293 -48.46 -4.07 -1.91
N LYS A 294 -48.19 -4.52 -3.15
CA LYS A 294 -49.23 -4.78 -4.15
C LYS A 294 -50.19 -5.90 -3.71
N TYR A 295 -49.66 -6.99 -3.16
CA TYR A 295 -50.47 -8.10 -2.65
C TYR A 295 -51.38 -7.62 -1.49
N MET A 296 -50.83 -6.89 -0.55
CA MET A 296 -51.59 -6.31 0.58
C MET A 296 -52.71 -5.38 0.08
N TYR A 297 -52.41 -4.51 -0.90
CA TYR A 297 -53.39 -3.63 -1.50
C TYR A 297 -54.52 -4.42 -2.16
N THR A 298 -54.21 -5.38 -3.05
CA THR A 298 -55.21 -6.19 -3.76
C THR A 298 -55.97 -7.11 -2.83
N SER A 299 -55.35 -7.62 -1.77
CA SER A 299 -55.99 -8.51 -0.79
C SER A 299 -56.94 -7.79 0.16
N ASN A 300 -56.74 -6.45 0.38
CA ASN A 300 -57.50 -5.67 1.34
C ASN A 300 -58.47 -4.68 0.70
N THR A 301 -58.56 -4.64 -0.64
CA THR A 301 -59.51 -3.75 -1.34
C THR A 301 -60.54 -4.55 -2.13
N ASP A 302 -61.73 -3.99 -2.22
CA ASP A 302 -62.82 -4.51 -3.07
C ASP A 302 -62.50 -4.27 -4.56
N GLY A 303 -62.71 -5.29 -5.38
CA GLY A 303 -62.37 -5.27 -6.79
C GLY A 303 -63.14 -4.23 -7.61
N LEU A 304 -64.41 -3.98 -7.27
CA LEU A 304 -65.32 -3.08 -7.99
C LEU A 304 -65.12 -1.64 -7.51
N THR A 305 -65.28 -1.44 -6.23
CA THR A 305 -65.32 -0.12 -5.64
C THR A 305 -64.00 0.47 -5.26
N LYS A 306 -62.93 -0.35 -5.11
CA LYS A 306 -61.63 0.04 -4.54
C LYS A 306 -61.72 0.59 -3.10
N CYS A 307 -62.83 0.47 -2.40
CA CYS A 307 -62.91 0.62 -0.95
C CYS A 307 -62.18 -0.54 -0.28
N PHE A 308 -61.90 -0.44 1.01
CA PHE A 308 -61.42 -1.60 1.77
C PHE A 308 -62.52 -2.71 1.75
N ASN A 309 -62.08 -3.96 1.69
CA ASN A 309 -62.99 -5.13 1.66
C ASN A 309 -63.31 -5.64 3.08
N ARG A 310 -64.14 -6.64 3.18
CA ARG A 310 -64.55 -7.32 4.43
C ARG A 310 -63.33 -7.78 5.25
N ARG A 311 -62.34 -8.36 4.57
CA ARG A 311 -61.10 -8.82 5.25
C ARG A 311 -60.35 -7.66 5.94
N ALA A 312 -60.23 -6.53 5.26
CA ALA A 312 -59.62 -5.35 5.82
C ALA A 312 -60.41 -4.82 6.99
N TYR A 313 -61.75 -4.81 6.85
CA TYR A 313 -62.63 -4.42 7.94
C TYR A 313 -62.45 -5.32 9.17
N ASP A 314 -62.51 -6.62 9.06
CA ASP A 314 -62.33 -7.55 10.17
C ASP A 314 -60.99 -7.36 10.86
N SER A 315 -59.91 -7.26 10.08
CA SER A 315 -58.54 -7.03 10.63
C SER A 315 -58.34 -5.68 11.31
N ASP A 316 -59.00 -4.63 10.83
CA ASP A 316 -58.90 -3.29 11.42
C ASP A 316 -59.76 -3.21 12.69
N MET A 317 -60.95 -3.81 12.66
CA MET A 317 -61.88 -3.80 13.82
C MET A 317 -61.34 -4.59 15.03
N GLU A 318 -60.55 -5.64 14.82
CA GLU A 318 -59.88 -6.38 15.90
C GLU A 318 -58.80 -5.56 16.65
N LYS A 319 -58.31 -4.52 16.02
CA LYS A 319 -57.18 -3.71 16.55
C LYS A 319 -57.60 -2.33 17.06
N LEU A 320 -58.89 -2.04 17.02
CA LEU A 320 -59.43 -0.75 17.41
C LEU A 320 -59.33 -0.50 18.91
N ASP A 321 -58.93 0.72 19.27
CA ASP A 321 -59.04 1.24 20.62
C ASP A 321 -60.37 2.01 20.73
N LEU A 322 -61.32 1.38 21.38
CA LEU A 322 -62.67 1.94 21.58
C LEU A 322 -62.70 3.08 22.64
N ASN A 323 -61.62 3.31 23.34
CA ASN A 323 -61.49 4.42 24.32
C ASN A 323 -61.16 5.78 23.69
N THR A 324 -60.91 5.79 22.37
CA THR A 324 -60.68 7.03 21.62
C THR A 324 -61.99 7.64 21.13
N GLU A 325 -61.96 8.84 20.55
CA GLU A 325 -63.08 9.43 19.85
C GLU A 325 -63.25 8.79 18.46
N TRP A 326 -64.44 8.24 18.19
CA TRP A 326 -64.76 7.60 16.91
C TRP A 326 -66.23 7.74 16.55
N ALA A 327 -66.52 7.60 15.27
CA ALA A 327 -67.88 7.35 14.74
C ALA A 327 -67.89 6.16 13.78
N TYR A 328 -68.88 5.35 13.93
CA TYR A 328 -69.19 4.21 13.08
C TYR A 328 -70.46 4.51 12.29
N ILE A 329 -70.40 4.33 10.96
CA ILE A 329 -71.53 4.52 10.07
C ILE A 329 -71.76 3.24 9.33
N SER A 330 -72.91 2.59 9.53
CA SER A 330 -73.39 1.48 8.69
C SER A 330 -74.23 2.04 7.55
N LEU A 331 -73.94 1.61 6.33
CA LEU A 331 -74.63 2.12 5.12
C LEU A 331 -75.09 0.95 4.25
N ASP A 332 -76.31 1.03 3.77
CA ASP A 332 -76.96 0.07 2.90
C ASP A 332 -77.45 0.74 1.62
N LEU A 333 -77.13 0.14 0.46
CA LEU A 333 -77.54 0.68 -0.83
C LEU A 333 -78.95 0.17 -1.21
N ASN A 334 -79.92 1.05 -1.15
CA ASN A 334 -81.29 0.70 -1.42
C ASN A 334 -81.59 0.35 -2.89
N GLY A 335 -82.38 -0.66 -3.12
CA GLY A 335 -82.94 -1.00 -4.41
C GLY A 335 -81.91 -1.68 -5.38
N LEU A 336 -80.75 -2.14 -4.88
CA LEU A 336 -79.77 -2.81 -5.70
C LEU A 336 -80.29 -4.05 -6.43
N LYS A 337 -81.04 -4.88 -5.71
CA LYS A 337 -81.67 -6.08 -6.30
C LYS A 337 -82.66 -5.74 -7.44
N GLN A 338 -83.48 -4.72 -7.22
CA GLN A 338 -84.45 -4.27 -8.22
C GLN A 338 -83.75 -3.73 -9.48
N ALA A 339 -82.65 -2.94 -9.28
CA ALA A 339 -81.84 -2.44 -10.40
C ALA A 339 -81.21 -3.59 -11.22
N ASN A 340 -80.61 -4.58 -10.50
CA ASN A 340 -80.04 -5.76 -11.17
C ASN A 340 -81.08 -6.56 -11.95
N ASP A 341 -82.25 -6.77 -11.34
CA ASP A 341 -83.34 -7.62 -12.00
C ASP A 341 -83.97 -6.89 -13.16
N SER A 342 -84.06 -5.53 -13.11
CA SER A 342 -84.77 -4.76 -14.17
C SER A 342 -83.80 -4.21 -15.25
N LEU A 343 -82.57 -3.87 -14.93
CA LEU A 343 -81.62 -3.18 -15.84
C LEU A 343 -80.31 -3.98 -16.06
N GLY A 344 -80.16 -5.13 -15.39
CA GLY A 344 -79.01 -6.00 -15.46
C GLY A 344 -77.88 -5.59 -14.49
N HIS A 345 -76.90 -6.49 -14.31
CA HIS A 345 -75.82 -6.32 -13.36
C HIS A 345 -74.95 -5.07 -13.60
N SER A 346 -74.86 -4.59 -14.83
CA SER A 346 -74.13 -3.34 -15.11
C SER A 346 -74.77 -2.10 -14.47
N ALA A 347 -76.07 -2.08 -14.27
CA ALA A 347 -76.78 -1.01 -13.57
C ALA A 347 -76.53 -1.11 -12.05
N GLY A 348 -76.53 -2.32 -11.50
CA GLY A 348 -76.16 -2.51 -10.10
C GLY A 348 -74.71 -2.18 -9.81
N ASP A 349 -73.80 -2.54 -10.67
CA ASP A 349 -72.38 -2.14 -10.54
C ASP A 349 -72.22 -0.63 -10.60
N GLU A 350 -72.96 0.09 -11.46
CA GLU A 350 -72.99 1.57 -11.49
C GLU A 350 -73.45 2.13 -10.15
N LEU A 351 -74.57 1.63 -9.56
CA LEU A 351 -75.04 2.10 -8.27
C LEU A 351 -74.07 1.83 -7.14
N ILE A 352 -73.44 0.67 -7.10
CA ILE A 352 -72.44 0.32 -6.09
C ILE A 352 -71.22 1.26 -6.23
N CYS A 353 -70.72 1.46 -7.43
CA CYS A 353 -69.62 2.39 -7.70
C CYS A 353 -69.96 3.82 -7.36
N ALA A 354 -71.20 4.26 -7.65
CA ALA A 354 -71.70 5.58 -7.34
C ALA A 354 -71.75 5.80 -5.82
N ALA A 355 -72.38 4.87 -5.06
CA ALA A 355 -72.40 4.94 -3.60
C ALA A 355 -70.98 5.05 -3.02
N SER A 356 -70.09 4.19 -3.47
CA SER A 356 -68.69 4.21 -2.99
C SER A 356 -67.97 5.51 -3.33
N ASN A 357 -68.22 6.10 -4.49
CA ASN A 357 -67.62 7.39 -4.88
C ASN A 357 -68.15 8.57 -4.03
N CYS A 358 -69.49 8.59 -3.77
CA CYS A 358 -70.08 9.55 -2.86
C CYS A 358 -69.48 9.44 -1.43
N MET A 359 -69.36 8.20 -0.92
CA MET A 359 -68.73 7.91 0.35
C MET A 359 -67.24 8.38 0.39
N LYS A 360 -66.50 8.09 -0.66
CA LYS A 360 -65.12 8.53 -0.76
C LYS A 360 -64.99 10.06 -0.77
N PHE A 361 -65.84 10.71 -1.53
CA PHE A 361 -65.85 12.17 -1.58
C PHE A 361 -66.12 12.77 -0.21
N ALA A 362 -67.09 12.25 0.54
CA ALA A 362 -67.45 12.79 1.84
C ALA A 362 -66.52 12.38 2.98
N PHE A 363 -66.13 11.08 3.03
CA PHE A 363 -65.52 10.51 4.22
C PHE A 363 -64.03 10.17 4.09
N ALA A 364 -63.41 10.08 2.87
CA ALA A 364 -62.06 9.56 2.69
C ALA A 364 -61.00 10.40 3.43
N SER A 365 -61.21 11.67 3.67
CA SER A 365 -60.29 12.55 4.44
C SER A 365 -60.37 12.37 5.96
N TYR A 366 -61.43 11.71 6.43
CA TYR A 366 -61.75 11.59 7.87
C TYR A 366 -61.69 10.17 8.38
N GLY A 367 -61.81 9.16 7.50
CA GLY A 367 -61.87 7.78 7.91
C GLY A 367 -61.64 6.78 6.81
N LYS A 368 -61.83 5.51 7.16
CA LYS A 368 -61.73 4.38 6.22
C LYS A 368 -63.14 3.94 5.80
N ILE A 369 -63.28 3.58 4.54
CA ILE A 369 -64.53 3.13 3.94
C ILE A 369 -64.35 1.66 3.55
N TYR A 370 -65.22 0.82 4.03
CA TYR A 370 -65.22 -0.64 3.79
C TYR A 370 -66.48 -1.04 3.03
N ARG A 371 -66.34 -1.96 2.07
CA ARG A 371 -67.47 -2.70 1.52
C ARG A 371 -67.49 -4.08 2.14
N ILE A 372 -68.45 -4.38 2.98
CA ILE A 372 -68.52 -5.62 3.74
C ILE A 372 -69.49 -6.64 3.19
N GLY A 373 -70.37 -6.23 2.31
CA GLY A 373 -71.37 -7.08 1.64
C GLY A 373 -71.60 -6.63 0.19
N GLY A 374 -72.65 -7.13 -0.44
CA GLY A 374 -73.04 -6.75 -1.80
C GLY A 374 -73.40 -5.26 -1.91
N ASP A 375 -74.24 -4.79 -1.05
CA ASP A 375 -74.83 -3.45 -0.90
C ASP A 375 -74.41 -2.76 0.40
N GLU A 376 -73.73 -3.48 1.31
CA GLU A 376 -73.36 -3.04 2.64
C GLU A 376 -72.01 -2.39 2.69
N PHE A 377 -71.95 -1.20 3.28
CA PHE A 377 -70.71 -0.43 3.50
C PHE A 377 -70.59 -0.02 4.96
N VAL A 378 -69.40 0.15 5.41
CA VAL A 378 -69.06 0.72 6.71
C VAL A 378 -68.04 1.85 6.57
N VAL A 379 -68.29 2.94 7.27
CA VAL A 379 -67.33 4.01 7.41
C VAL A 379 -66.92 4.13 8.89
N TRP A 380 -65.63 4.05 9.12
CA TRP A 380 -65.03 4.27 10.45
C TRP A 380 -64.27 5.56 10.45
N ILE A 381 -64.66 6.52 11.29
CA ILE A 381 -64.06 7.85 11.44
C ILE A 381 -63.34 7.93 12.79
N GLN A 382 -62.12 8.48 12.83
CA GLN A 382 -61.35 8.77 14.04
C GLN A 382 -60.90 10.21 14.04
N ASN A 383 -60.87 10.85 15.22
CA ASN A 383 -60.31 12.21 15.45
C ASN A 383 -61.00 13.37 14.67
N SER A 384 -62.22 13.16 14.21
CA SER A 384 -62.97 14.20 13.51
C SER A 384 -64.49 14.10 13.77
N VAL A 385 -64.90 13.46 14.84
CA VAL A 385 -66.29 13.17 15.17
C VAL A 385 -67.13 14.43 15.46
N SER A 386 -66.52 15.49 15.96
CA SER A 386 -67.14 16.81 16.15
C SER A 386 -67.69 17.44 14.88
N ASN A 387 -67.16 17.10 13.71
CA ASN A 387 -67.57 17.64 12.41
C ASN A 387 -68.51 16.67 11.64
N LEU A 388 -68.93 15.55 12.25
CA LEU A 388 -69.62 14.47 11.58
C LEU A 388 -70.94 14.92 10.92
N ASP A 389 -71.71 15.79 11.60
CA ASP A 389 -72.99 16.25 11.04
C ASP A 389 -72.80 17.08 9.75
N SER A 390 -71.73 17.87 9.67
CA SER A 390 -71.34 18.57 8.42
C SER A 390 -70.87 17.62 7.32
N ILE A 391 -70.14 16.54 7.68
CA ILE A 391 -69.66 15.52 6.77
C ILE A 391 -70.84 14.74 6.21
N LEU A 392 -71.81 14.39 7.05
CA LEU A 392 -73.04 13.71 6.63
C LEU A 392 -73.89 14.59 5.67
N GLN A 393 -74.02 15.90 5.95
CA GLN A 393 -74.66 16.82 5.03
C GLN A 393 -73.97 16.85 3.64
N VAL A 394 -72.65 16.79 3.58
CA VAL A 394 -71.92 16.72 2.31
C VAL A 394 -72.19 15.37 1.60
N PHE A 395 -72.29 14.26 2.35
CA PHE A 395 -72.63 12.97 1.84
C PHE A 395 -74.07 12.98 1.25
N ASP A 396 -75.06 13.43 2.01
CA ASP A 396 -76.44 13.51 1.58
C ASP A 396 -76.63 14.36 0.33
N ALA A 397 -75.96 15.54 0.29
CA ALA A 397 -75.95 16.39 -0.90
C ALA A 397 -75.34 15.68 -2.13
N THR A 398 -74.19 14.99 -1.94
CA THR A 398 -73.54 14.24 -3.04
C THR A 398 -74.41 13.09 -3.54
N ILE A 399 -75.10 12.36 -2.69
CA ILE A 399 -76.06 11.34 -3.02
C ILE A 399 -77.25 11.90 -3.83
N HIS A 400 -77.79 13.05 -3.38
CA HIS A 400 -78.96 13.67 -4.00
C HIS A 400 -78.62 14.28 -5.38
N GLU A 401 -77.45 14.80 -5.57
CA GLU A 401 -76.97 15.40 -6.85
C GLU A 401 -76.51 14.33 -7.86
N TRP A 402 -76.37 13.08 -7.48
CA TRP A 402 -75.81 12.05 -8.36
C TRP A 402 -76.80 11.63 -9.45
N HIS A 403 -76.30 11.54 -10.68
CA HIS A 403 -77.03 11.05 -11.84
C HIS A 403 -76.13 10.08 -12.63
N GLY A 404 -76.66 8.90 -12.96
CA GLY A 404 -75.93 7.90 -13.68
C GLY A 404 -76.47 7.59 -15.09
N LYS A 405 -75.88 6.62 -15.73
CA LYS A 405 -76.27 6.18 -17.09
C LYS A 405 -77.52 5.32 -17.07
N TYR A 406 -77.63 4.44 -16.08
CA TYR A 406 -78.72 3.45 -15.96
C TYR A 406 -79.76 3.89 -14.94
N SER A 407 -79.39 4.67 -13.96
CA SER A 407 -80.29 5.20 -12.95
C SER A 407 -80.12 6.70 -12.77
N ASN A 408 -81.20 7.42 -12.63
CA ASN A 408 -81.20 8.90 -12.41
C ASN A 408 -80.98 9.28 -10.94
N SER A 409 -81.03 8.34 -10.02
CA SER A 409 -80.89 8.61 -8.60
C SER A 409 -80.31 7.40 -7.90
N ILE A 410 -79.69 7.64 -6.76
CA ILE A 410 -79.18 6.61 -5.85
C ILE A 410 -79.79 6.89 -4.46
N SER A 411 -80.07 5.86 -3.72
CA SER A 411 -80.57 5.94 -2.36
C SER A 411 -79.75 5.06 -1.45
N VAL A 412 -79.30 5.63 -0.33
CA VAL A 412 -78.50 4.93 0.68
C VAL A 412 -79.15 5.18 2.04
N SER A 413 -79.44 4.11 2.75
CA SER A 413 -79.86 4.19 4.14
C SER A 413 -78.60 4.10 5.01
N TYR A 414 -78.59 4.84 6.11
CA TYR A 414 -77.43 4.71 7.01
C TYR A 414 -77.84 4.94 8.46
N GLY A 415 -77.13 4.28 9.40
CA GLY A 415 -77.20 4.48 10.82
C GLY A 415 -75.83 4.90 11.36
N VAL A 416 -75.82 5.74 12.37
CA VAL A 416 -74.64 6.35 12.95
C VAL A 416 -74.58 6.03 14.43
N VAL A 417 -73.38 5.60 14.89
CA VAL A 417 -73.09 5.43 16.34
C VAL A 417 -71.82 6.18 16.64
N LYS A 418 -71.83 7.00 17.70
CA LYS A 418 -70.70 7.79 18.15
C LYS A 418 -70.18 7.26 19.50
N SER A 419 -68.85 7.33 19.71
CA SER A 419 -68.22 6.98 21.00
C SER A 419 -68.71 7.77 22.19
N SER A 420 -69.33 8.97 21.96
CA SER A 420 -69.90 9.81 22.97
C SER A 420 -71.31 9.37 23.46
N GLU A 421 -71.95 8.42 22.80
CA GLU A 421 -73.34 8.01 23.16
C GLU A 421 -73.41 7.12 24.39
N LYS A 422 -72.48 6.15 24.46
CA LYS A 422 -72.33 5.23 25.61
C LYS A 422 -70.96 4.52 25.50
N SER A 423 -70.59 3.79 26.54
CA SER A 423 -69.47 2.84 26.48
C SER A 423 -69.87 1.61 25.72
N PHE A 424 -68.98 1.14 24.81
CA PHE A 424 -69.16 -0.07 24.01
C PHE A 424 -68.06 -1.06 24.33
N ASP A 425 -68.42 -2.34 24.50
CA ASP A 425 -67.47 -3.41 24.81
C ASP A 425 -66.92 -4.09 23.57
N SER A 426 -67.61 -3.93 22.42
CA SER A 426 -67.20 -4.55 21.18
C SER A 426 -67.71 -3.82 19.93
N VAL A 427 -67.02 -4.01 18.80
CA VAL A 427 -67.43 -3.51 17.48
C VAL A 427 -68.74 -4.19 17.03
N GLN A 428 -68.99 -5.43 17.44
CA GLN A 428 -70.24 -6.13 17.14
C GLN A 428 -71.47 -5.47 17.80
N GLU A 429 -71.31 -4.94 18.99
CA GLU A 429 -72.37 -4.14 19.67
C GLU A 429 -72.65 -2.84 18.90
N ILE A 430 -71.57 -2.17 18.46
CA ILE A 430 -71.66 -0.94 17.69
C ILE A 430 -72.37 -1.17 16.35
N SER A 431 -71.97 -2.20 15.62
CA SER A 431 -72.57 -2.57 14.34
C SER A 431 -74.09 -2.84 14.48
N LYS A 432 -74.50 -3.64 15.48
CA LYS A 432 -75.93 -3.95 15.74
C LYS A 432 -76.76 -2.73 16.09
N LEU A 433 -76.13 -1.68 16.68
CA LEU A 433 -76.85 -0.46 17.00
C LEU A 433 -76.96 0.48 15.81
N ALA A 434 -75.99 0.41 14.89
CA ALA A 434 -75.95 1.19 13.67
C ALA A 434 -76.87 0.65 12.56
N ASP A 435 -77.06 -0.69 12.51
CA ASP A 435 -77.98 -1.36 11.58
C ASP A 435 -79.43 -1.18 12.02
#